data_4c66092e4a597b328ac38d5ea69c928e
#
_entry.id   4c66092e4a597b328ac38d5ea69c928e
#
_cell.length_a   1.000
_cell.length_b   1.000
_cell.length_c   1.000
_cell.angle_alpha   90.00
_cell.angle_beta   90.00
_cell.angle_gamma   90.00
#
_symmetry.space_group_name_H-M   'P 1'
#
loop_
_entity.id
_entity.type
_entity.pdbx_description
1 polymer ?
#
loop_
_entity_poly.entity_id
_entity_poly.type
_entity_poly.pdbx_seq_one_letter_code
_entity_poly.pdbx_strand_id
1 'polypeptide(L)'
;CGASMSLNNLLKKLDTTLHKQYTLEKFKEGHGGGKSLVVEEPKFEFKKPVFRKKIDLPKASEVKIAKQYLDNRKLDSTKFYYTDKFKEWTNTQKQTFDYIGKDEPRIIIPMYDSAKKLIGFQGRSLIPNSIKYITIMIDEDAPKIYGLDQINEEKPIYIIEGPFDASLVENGIAMCGADVDIGSFGWSD
;
A
#
# COMPACT_ATOMS: atom_id res chain seq x y z
N CYS A 1 51.82 0.29 53.29
CA CYS A 1 51.93 0.59 51.88
C CYS A 1 50.60 0.30 51.19
N GLY A 2 49.74 1.31 51.09
CA GLY A 2 48.42 1.18 50.43
C GLY A 2 48.54 1.28 48.94
N ALA A 3 48.63 0.17 48.25
CA ALA A 3 48.48 0.15 46.79
C ALA A 3 46.98 0.18 46.45
N SER A 4 46.47 1.30 45.96
CA SER A 4 45.12 1.42 45.46
C SER A 4 45.10 0.98 43.97
N MET A 5 44.26 -0.01 43.65
CA MET A 5 44.03 -0.40 42.25
C MET A 5 42.57 -0.71 42.01
N SER A 6 42.13 -0.55 40.77
CA SER A 6 40.74 -0.85 40.39
C SER A 6 40.47 -2.36 40.47
N LEU A 7 39.21 -2.74 40.74
CA LEU A 7 38.77 -4.13 40.79
C LEU A 7 39.13 -4.90 39.54
N ASN A 8 39.00 -4.28 38.37
CA ASN A 8 39.39 -4.86 37.07
C ASN A 8 40.88 -5.26 37.04
N ASN A 9 41.76 -4.38 37.51
CA ASN A 9 43.19 -4.62 37.54
C ASN A 9 43.57 -5.65 38.62
N LEU A 10 42.83 -5.69 39.73
CA LEU A 10 43.02 -6.67 40.79
C LEU A 10 42.66 -8.08 40.27
N LEU A 11 41.49 -8.25 39.68
CA LEU A 11 41.05 -9.53 39.11
C LEU A 11 41.99 -10.03 38.02
N LYS A 12 42.48 -9.14 37.15
CA LYS A 12 43.46 -9.50 36.11
C LYS A 12 44.77 -10.06 36.69
N LYS A 13 45.17 -9.61 37.87
CA LYS A 13 46.39 -10.10 38.54
C LYS A 13 46.18 -11.38 39.34
N LEU A 14 44.98 -11.58 39.92
CA LEU A 14 44.72 -12.70 40.82
C LEU A 14 44.18 -13.93 40.09
N ASP A 15 43.23 -13.72 39.16
CA ASP A 15 42.58 -14.81 38.44
C ASP A 15 42.09 -14.35 37.08
N THR A 16 42.70 -14.88 36.02
CA THR A 16 42.37 -14.54 34.64
C THR A 16 41.00 -15.05 34.21
N THR A 17 40.49 -16.12 34.84
CA THR A 17 39.15 -16.68 34.51
C THR A 17 38.07 -15.80 35.10
N LEU A 18 38.23 -15.41 36.35
CA LEU A 18 37.33 -14.49 37.05
C LEU A 18 37.30 -13.10 36.38
N HIS A 19 38.47 -12.64 35.91
CA HIS A 19 38.58 -11.40 35.15
C HIS A 19 37.78 -11.46 33.85
N LYS A 20 37.82 -12.57 33.10
CA LYS A 20 37.05 -12.76 31.89
C LYS A 20 35.54 -12.73 32.17
N GLN A 21 35.10 -13.42 33.23
CA GLN A 21 33.69 -13.42 33.64
C GLN A 21 33.21 -12.00 34.01
N TYR A 22 33.96 -11.30 34.85
CA TYR A 22 33.68 -9.92 35.25
C TYR A 22 33.58 -8.95 34.03
N THR A 23 34.49 -9.12 33.07
CA THR A 23 34.48 -8.29 31.85
C THR A 23 33.27 -8.58 31.01
N LEU A 24 32.85 -9.85 30.90
CA LEU A 24 31.69 -10.28 30.13
C LEU A 24 30.38 -9.79 30.77
N GLU A 25 30.30 -9.82 32.12
CA GLU A 25 29.13 -9.29 32.84
C GLU A 25 28.99 -7.78 32.67
N LYS A 26 30.11 -7.03 32.84
CA LYS A 26 30.12 -5.59 32.59
C LYS A 26 29.74 -5.23 31.18
N PHE A 27 30.13 -6.04 30.20
CA PHE A 27 29.71 -5.83 28.80
C PHE A 27 28.19 -6.07 28.61
N LYS A 28 27.63 -7.09 29.29
CA LYS A 28 26.17 -7.35 29.26
C LYS A 28 25.37 -6.25 29.97
N GLU A 29 25.92 -5.63 31.01
CA GLU A 29 25.30 -4.54 31.77
C GLU A 29 25.46 -3.16 31.09
N GLY A 30 26.09 -3.09 29.91
CA GLY A 30 26.31 -1.83 29.20
C GLY A 30 27.39 -0.91 29.79
N HIS A 31 28.19 -1.39 30.78
CA HIS A 31 29.25 -0.62 31.44
C HIS A 31 30.64 -0.84 30.81
N GLY A 32 30.68 -1.37 29.59
CA GLY A 32 31.92 -1.48 28.83
C GLY A 32 32.38 -0.11 28.36
N GLY A 33 33.36 0.50 29.08
CA GLY A 33 33.97 1.79 28.72
C GLY A 33 34.85 1.68 27.45
N GLY A 34 34.26 1.35 26.32
CA GLY A 34 34.80 1.51 24.98
C GLY A 34 33.89 2.44 24.25
N LYS A 35 34.44 3.40 23.46
CA LYS A 35 33.64 4.21 22.54
C LYS A 35 32.69 3.26 21.84
N SER A 36 31.37 3.45 22.05
CA SER A 36 30.35 2.78 21.29
C SER A 36 30.66 3.07 19.81
N LEU A 37 31.22 2.08 19.15
CA LEU A 37 31.11 2.05 17.69
C LEU A 37 29.61 1.87 17.47
N VAL A 38 28.94 2.96 17.08
CA VAL A 38 27.61 2.90 16.51
C VAL A 38 27.81 2.10 15.22
N VAL A 39 27.69 0.79 15.34
CA VAL A 39 27.52 -0.05 14.17
C VAL A 39 26.14 0.30 13.69
N GLU A 40 26.06 1.21 12.72
CA GLU A 40 24.81 1.40 11.96
C GLU A 40 24.45 0.02 11.43
N GLU A 41 23.39 -0.55 11.97
CA GLU A 41 22.83 -1.77 11.39
C GLU A 41 22.60 -1.50 9.91
N PRO A 42 23.16 -2.31 9.01
CA PRO A 42 22.93 -2.11 7.60
C PRO A 42 21.42 -2.21 7.38
N LYS A 43 20.79 -1.09 7.04
CA LYS A 43 19.37 -1.04 6.63
C LYS A 43 19.27 -1.77 5.31
N PHE A 44 19.06 -3.08 5.35
CA PHE A 44 18.69 -3.84 4.17
C PHE A 44 17.27 -3.45 3.79
N GLU A 45 17.14 -2.44 2.95
CA GLU A 45 15.90 -2.21 2.23
C GLU A 45 15.76 -3.34 1.19
N PHE A 46 15.07 -4.39 1.58
CA PHE A 46 14.57 -5.34 0.60
C PHE A 46 13.55 -4.61 -0.27
N LYS A 47 13.98 -4.14 -1.42
CA LYS A 47 13.05 -3.71 -2.47
C LYS A 47 12.24 -4.95 -2.82
N LYS A 48 11.02 -5.02 -2.29
CA LYS A 48 10.06 -6.08 -2.65
C LYS A 48 9.98 -6.09 -4.18
N PRO A 49 10.12 -7.24 -4.86
CA PRO A 49 9.99 -7.29 -6.30
C PRO A 49 8.62 -6.73 -6.66
N VAL A 50 8.59 -5.68 -7.45
CA VAL A 50 7.36 -5.02 -7.88
C VAL A 50 6.77 -5.88 -8.99
N PHE A 51 6.01 -6.91 -8.62
CA PHE A 51 5.17 -7.62 -9.58
C PHE A 51 4.06 -6.64 -10.00
N ARG A 52 4.11 -6.18 -11.25
CA ARG A 52 3.02 -5.38 -11.83
C ARG A 52 1.83 -6.32 -12.03
N LYS A 53 0.91 -6.33 -11.07
CA LYS A 53 -0.35 -7.04 -11.24
C LYS A 53 -1.11 -6.39 -12.38
N LYS A 54 -1.56 -7.22 -13.32
CA LYS A 54 -2.46 -6.80 -14.41
C LYS A 54 -3.85 -7.31 -14.09
N ILE A 55 -4.86 -6.56 -14.51
CA ILE A 55 -6.25 -7.01 -14.44
C ILE A 55 -6.46 -8.00 -15.59
N ASP A 56 -6.69 -9.25 -15.22
CA ASP A 56 -7.01 -10.35 -16.13
C ASP A 56 -8.54 -10.52 -16.20
N LEU A 57 -9.18 -9.53 -16.79
CA LEU A 57 -10.63 -9.48 -17.01
C LEU A 57 -10.93 -8.89 -18.38
N PRO A 58 -12.07 -9.22 -18.98
CA PRO A 58 -12.54 -8.58 -20.18
C PRO A 58 -12.78 -7.08 -19.94
N LYS A 59 -12.54 -6.29 -20.96
CA LYS A 59 -12.93 -4.88 -20.93
C LYS A 59 -14.47 -4.78 -20.85
N ALA A 60 -14.95 -3.78 -20.13
CA ALA A 60 -16.40 -3.56 -20.03
C ALA A 60 -17.05 -3.29 -21.40
N SER A 61 -16.29 -2.77 -22.37
CA SER A 61 -16.69 -2.59 -23.75
C SER A 61 -16.99 -3.90 -24.50
N GLU A 62 -16.42 -5.02 -24.07
CA GLU A 62 -16.56 -6.34 -24.67
C GLU A 62 -17.76 -7.11 -24.10
N VAL A 63 -18.33 -6.64 -22.97
CA VAL A 63 -19.44 -7.30 -22.28
C VAL A 63 -20.70 -6.47 -22.39
N LYS A 64 -21.72 -7.00 -23.07
CA LYS A 64 -22.95 -6.26 -23.45
C LYS A 64 -23.61 -5.53 -22.26
N ILE A 65 -23.80 -6.19 -21.12
CA ILE A 65 -24.46 -5.60 -19.95
C ILE A 65 -23.64 -4.45 -19.34
N ALA A 66 -22.32 -4.63 -19.24
CA ALA A 66 -21.43 -3.61 -18.72
C ALA A 66 -21.32 -2.42 -19.66
N LYS A 67 -21.16 -2.70 -20.96
CA LYS A 67 -21.13 -1.67 -22.00
C LYS A 67 -22.40 -0.83 -22.00
N GLN A 68 -23.58 -1.46 -22.01
CA GLN A 68 -24.85 -0.76 -22.00
C GLN A 68 -25.03 0.10 -20.75
N TYR A 69 -24.62 -0.39 -19.58
CA TYR A 69 -24.65 0.36 -18.33
C TYR A 69 -23.79 1.63 -18.39
N LEU A 70 -22.58 1.51 -18.94
CA LEU A 70 -21.63 2.63 -19.06
C LEU A 70 -22.05 3.62 -20.15
N ASP A 71 -22.49 3.13 -21.30
CA ASP A 71 -22.96 3.95 -22.42
C ASP A 71 -24.16 4.82 -21.98
N ASN A 72 -25.11 4.29 -21.22
CA ASN A 72 -26.25 5.04 -20.66
C ASN A 72 -25.80 6.19 -19.74
N ARG A 73 -24.59 6.12 -19.20
CA ARG A 73 -23.96 7.14 -18.37
C ARG A 73 -22.96 8.00 -19.14
N LYS A 74 -22.83 7.80 -20.44
CA LYS A 74 -21.85 8.48 -21.32
C LYS A 74 -20.41 8.25 -20.91
N LEU A 75 -20.11 7.10 -20.30
CA LEU A 75 -18.79 6.71 -19.83
C LEU A 75 -18.06 5.90 -20.91
N ASP A 76 -16.75 6.13 -21.03
CA ASP A 76 -15.89 5.34 -21.91
C ASP A 76 -15.69 3.92 -21.34
N SER A 77 -16.42 2.96 -21.90
CA SER A 77 -16.40 1.56 -21.44
C SER A 77 -15.05 0.86 -21.64
N THR A 78 -14.13 1.43 -22.41
CA THR A 78 -12.77 0.87 -22.60
C THR A 78 -11.85 1.09 -21.39
N LYS A 79 -12.17 2.06 -20.54
CA LYS A 79 -11.40 2.37 -19.32
C LYS A 79 -11.63 1.39 -18.17
N PHE A 80 -12.74 0.63 -18.23
CA PHE A 80 -13.21 -0.23 -17.16
C PHE A 80 -13.14 -1.71 -17.54
N TYR A 81 -13.27 -2.58 -16.53
CA TYR A 81 -13.34 -4.03 -16.74
C TYR A 81 -14.62 -4.58 -16.15
N TYR A 82 -14.93 -5.84 -16.43
CA TYR A 82 -16.13 -6.51 -15.93
C TYR A 82 -15.78 -7.87 -15.35
N THR A 83 -16.47 -8.23 -14.27
CA THR A 83 -16.51 -9.60 -13.75
C THR A 83 -17.94 -9.95 -13.34
N ASP A 84 -18.36 -11.18 -13.58
CA ASP A 84 -19.62 -11.74 -13.09
C ASP A 84 -19.48 -12.28 -11.65
N LYS A 85 -18.24 -12.52 -11.20
CA LYS A 85 -17.87 -13.07 -9.89
C LYS A 85 -16.84 -12.18 -9.19
N PHE A 86 -17.31 -11.12 -8.58
CA PHE A 86 -16.44 -10.10 -8.00
C PHE A 86 -15.56 -10.61 -6.86
N LYS A 87 -16.15 -11.36 -5.90
CA LYS A 87 -15.39 -11.83 -4.73
C LYS A 87 -14.37 -12.89 -5.10
N GLU A 88 -14.76 -13.83 -5.97
CA GLU A 88 -13.87 -14.88 -6.47
C GLU A 88 -12.67 -14.26 -7.20
N TRP A 89 -12.93 -13.35 -8.13
CA TRP A 89 -11.87 -12.66 -8.84
C TRP A 89 -11.00 -11.79 -7.91
N THR A 90 -11.61 -11.05 -6.97
CA THR A 90 -10.85 -10.25 -5.98
C THR A 90 -9.84 -11.10 -5.23
N ASN A 91 -10.23 -12.30 -4.77
CA ASN A 91 -9.34 -13.20 -4.06
C ASN A 91 -8.16 -13.71 -4.92
N THR A 92 -8.26 -13.68 -6.25
CA THR A 92 -7.09 -13.94 -7.11
C THR A 92 -6.10 -12.79 -7.10
N GLN A 93 -6.57 -11.56 -6.87
CA GLN A 93 -5.73 -10.37 -6.79
C GLN A 93 -5.16 -10.16 -5.39
N LYS A 94 -6.01 -10.28 -4.39
CA LYS A 94 -5.70 -10.16 -2.97
C LYS A 94 -6.72 -10.95 -2.17
N GLN A 95 -6.25 -11.87 -1.32
CA GLN A 95 -7.14 -12.59 -0.41
C GLN A 95 -7.85 -11.57 0.50
N THR A 96 -9.14 -11.43 0.31
CA THR A 96 -9.97 -10.40 0.98
C THR A 96 -11.24 -11.00 1.58
N PHE A 97 -11.84 -11.95 0.90
CA PHE A 97 -13.08 -12.58 1.31
C PHE A 97 -12.81 -14.01 1.78
N ASP A 98 -13.01 -14.30 3.07
CA ASP A 98 -12.87 -15.65 3.63
C ASP A 98 -14.00 -16.57 3.17
N TYR A 99 -15.18 -16.00 2.96
CA TYR A 99 -16.36 -16.71 2.47
C TYR A 99 -16.95 -16.01 1.24
N ILE A 100 -16.96 -16.70 0.13
CA ILE A 100 -17.47 -16.14 -1.13
C ILE A 100 -18.99 -16.12 -1.16
N GLY A 101 -19.66 -17.19 -0.74
CA GLY A 101 -21.12 -17.29 -0.71
C GLY A 101 -21.77 -16.88 -2.04
N LYS A 102 -22.80 -16.04 -1.97
CA LYS A 102 -23.39 -15.42 -3.16
C LYS A 102 -22.47 -14.33 -3.69
N ASP A 103 -21.98 -14.53 -4.89
CA ASP A 103 -21.18 -13.53 -5.62
C ASP A 103 -22.05 -12.74 -6.61
N GLU A 104 -21.56 -11.61 -7.11
CA GLU A 104 -22.33 -10.72 -7.96
C GLU A 104 -21.49 -10.04 -9.04
N PRO A 105 -22.12 -9.69 -10.18
CA PRO A 105 -21.45 -8.98 -11.24
C PRO A 105 -21.15 -7.53 -10.86
N ARG A 106 -19.93 -7.10 -11.20
CA ARG A 106 -19.46 -5.72 -10.97
C ARG A 106 -18.63 -5.19 -12.13
N ILE A 107 -18.72 -3.89 -12.32
CA ILE A 107 -17.75 -3.15 -13.13
C ILE A 107 -16.56 -2.84 -12.23
N ILE A 108 -15.37 -3.13 -12.74
CA ILE A 108 -14.10 -2.88 -12.07
C ILE A 108 -13.52 -1.58 -12.57
N ILE A 109 -13.29 -0.67 -11.63
CA ILE A 109 -12.70 0.65 -11.85
C ILE A 109 -11.27 0.56 -11.29
N PRO A 110 -10.25 0.45 -12.14
CA PRO A 110 -8.87 0.34 -11.68
C PRO A 110 -8.35 1.64 -11.12
N MET A 111 -7.52 1.57 -10.11
CA MET A 111 -6.73 2.70 -9.58
C MET A 111 -5.26 2.43 -9.84
N TYR A 112 -4.60 3.36 -10.50
CA TYR A 112 -3.19 3.31 -10.82
C TYR A 112 -2.46 4.47 -10.14
N ASP A 113 -1.20 4.27 -9.77
CA ASP A 113 -0.30 5.34 -9.36
C ASP A 113 0.24 6.12 -10.58
N SER A 114 1.01 7.17 -10.33
CA SER A 114 1.64 7.99 -11.38
C SER A 114 2.61 7.18 -12.28
N ALA A 115 3.13 6.05 -11.80
CA ALA A 115 3.96 5.12 -12.57
C ALA A 115 3.14 4.06 -13.33
N LYS A 116 1.79 4.19 -13.36
CA LYS A 116 0.84 3.23 -13.97
C LYS A 116 0.89 1.83 -13.37
N LYS A 117 1.30 1.71 -12.12
CA LYS A 117 1.20 0.47 -11.35
C LYS A 117 -0.22 0.37 -10.77
N LEU A 118 -0.86 -0.79 -10.89
CA LEU A 118 -2.16 -1.04 -10.26
C LEU A 118 -1.99 -1.05 -8.74
N ILE A 119 -2.59 -0.08 -8.05
CA ILE A 119 -2.55 0.07 -6.58
C ILE A 119 -3.82 -0.44 -5.90
N GLY A 120 -4.92 -0.52 -6.62
CA GLY A 120 -6.19 -0.99 -6.13
C GLY A 120 -7.27 -0.94 -7.20
N PHE A 121 -8.49 -1.24 -6.82
CA PHE A 121 -9.65 -1.13 -7.68
C PHE A 121 -10.93 -0.94 -6.87
N GLN A 122 -11.95 -0.40 -7.53
CA GLN A 122 -13.28 -0.30 -6.96
C GLN A 122 -14.26 -1.12 -7.80
N GLY A 123 -15.08 -1.94 -7.14
CA GLY A 123 -16.11 -2.76 -7.78
C GLY A 123 -17.48 -2.08 -7.67
N ARG A 124 -18.04 -1.60 -8.79
CA ARG A 124 -19.40 -1.05 -8.89
C ARG A 124 -20.42 -2.15 -9.14
N SER A 125 -21.37 -2.37 -8.23
CA SER A 125 -22.46 -3.34 -8.43
C SER A 125 -23.39 -2.95 -9.56
N LEU A 126 -23.80 -3.96 -10.34
CA LEU A 126 -24.87 -3.85 -11.34
C LEU A 126 -26.23 -4.32 -10.80
N ILE A 127 -26.25 -4.83 -9.55
CA ILE A 127 -27.48 -5.34 -8.92
C ILE A 127 -28.12 -4.23 -8.07
N PRO A 128 -29.42 -3.94 -8.25
CA PRO A 128 -30.14 -3.04 -7.37
C PRO A 128 -30.10 -3.52 -5.91
N ASN A 129 -30.07 -2.57 -4.97
CA ASN A 129 -30.06 -2.80 -3.52
C ASN A 129 -28.83 -3.58 -2.98
N SER A 130 -27.81 -3.80 -3.79
CA SER A 130 -26.51 -4.27 -3.32
C SER A 130 -25.63 -3.11 -2.86
N ILE A 131 -24.52 -3.43 -2.14
CA ILE A 131 -23.49 -2.45 -1.80
C ILE A 131 -22.97 -1.82 -3.10
N LYS A 132 -23.21 -0.52 -3.23
CA LYS A 132 -22.98 0.22 -4.48
C LYS A 132 -21.51 0.15 -4.93
N TYR A 133 -20.59 0.39 -4.03
CA TYR A 133 -19.14 0.35 -4.28
C TYR A 133 -18.43 -0.45 -3.21
N ILE A 134 -17.44 -1.24 -3.61
CA ILE A 134 -16.50 -1.92 -2.74
C ILE A 134 -15.09 -1.56 -3.22
N THR A 135 -14.27 -0.97 -2.35
CA THR A 135 -12.89 -0.57 -2.64
C THR A 135 -11.92 -1.61 -2.09
N ILE A 136 -11.01 -2.07 -2.92
CA ILE A 136 -9.95 -3.03 -2.56
C ILE A 136 -8.60 -2.42 -2.89
N MET A 137 -7.74 -2.29 -1.88
CA MET A 137 -6.37 -1.84 -2.08
C MET A 137 -5.44 -3.03 -2.18
N ILE A 138 -4.69 -3.11 -3.28
CA ILE A 138 -3.61 -4.09 -3.48
C ILE A 138 -2.39 -3.64 -2.69
N ASP A 139 -2.09 -2.34 -2.78
CA ASP A 139 -1.05 -1.64 -2.03
C ASP A 139 -1.75 -0.83 -0.93
N GLU A 140 -1.61 -1.25 0.33
CA GLU A 140 -2.31 -0.63 1.46
C GLU A 140 -1.75 0.74 1.82
N ASP A 141 -0.48 0.99 1.47
CA ASP A 141 0.20 2.26 1.73
C ASP A 141 -0.10 3.29 0.63
N ALA A 142 -0.71 2.86 -0.48
CA ALA A 142 -1.05 3.75 -1.58
C ALA A 142 -2.36 4.53 -1.30
N PRO A 143 -2.49 5.75 -1.83
CA PRO A 143 -3.70 6.54 -1.66
C PRO A 143 -4.89 5.93 -2.41
N LYS A 144 -6.07 5.96 -1.78
CA LYS A 144 -7.34 5.47 -2.37
C LYS A 144 -7.90 6.49 -3.36
N ILE A 145 -7.14 6.80 -4.40
CA ILE A 145 -7.49 7.81 -5.40
C ILE A 145 -7.53 7.18 -6.80
N TYR A 146 -8.61 7.46 -7.52
CA TYR A 146 -8.75 7.18 -8.95
C TYR A 146 -8.18 8.33 -9.77
N GLY A 147 -7.46 8.02 -10.85
CA GLY A 147 -7.04 9.02 -11.85
C GLY A 147 -5.63 9.58 -11.65
N LEU A 148 -4.85 9.11 -10.66
CA LEU A 148 -3.48 9.59 -10.42
C LEU A 148 -2.54 9.37 -11.62
N ASP A 149 -2.77 8.35 -12.41
CA ASP A 149 -1.99 8.03 -13.62
C ASP A 149 -2.28 8.94 -14.81
N GLN A 150 -3.30 9.81 -14.71
CA GLN A 150 -3.77 10.70 -15.76
C GLN A 150 -3.54 12.19 -15.45
N ILE A 151 -2.96 12.50 -14.28
CA ILE A 151 -2.73 13.87 -13.85
C ILE A 151 -1.73 14.57 -14.79
N ASN A 152 -2.11 15.76 -15.21
CA ASN A 152 -1.23 16.74 -15.82
C ASN A 152 -1.06 17.91 -14.85
N GLU A 153 0.12 18.04 -14.25
CA GLU A 153 0.44 19.07 -13.25
C GLU A 153 0.45 20.50 -13.82
N GLU A 154 0.49 20.65 -15.15
CA GLU A 154 0.42 21.97 -15.81
C GLU A 154 -1.02 22.48 -15.91
N LYS A 155 -2.03 21.68 -15.56
CA LYS A 155 -3.45 22.01 -15.64
C LYS A 155 -4.12 21.92 -14.27
N PRO A 156 -5.22 22.67 -14.05
CA PRO A 156 -6.02 22.50 -12.85
C PRO A 156 -6.47 21.05 -12.65
N ILE A 157 -6.33 20.55 -11.42
CA ILE A 157 -6.79 19.22 -11.04
C ILE A 157 -8.17 19.36 -10.39
N TYR A 158 -9.13 18.57 -10.87
CA TYR A 158 -10.50 18.57 -10.35
C TYR A 158 -10.71 17.37 -9.44
N ILE A 159 -11.03 17.64 -8.17
CA ILE A 159 -11.32 16.60 -7.18
C ILE A 159 -12.83 16.36 -7.16
N ILE A 160 -13.24 15.13 -7.43
CA ILE A 160 -14.65 14.73 -7.61
C ILE A 160 -14.93 13.56 -6.66
N GLU A 161 -16.16 13.46 -6.16
CA GLU A 161 -16.55 12.44 -5.18
C GLU A 161 -16.44 11.01 -5.76
N GLY A 162 -16.87 10.81 -7.01
CA GLY A 162 -16.98 9.50 -7.61
C GLY A 162 -16.07 9.26 -8.81
N PRO A 163 -15.48 8.06 -8.97
CA PRO A 163 -14.55 7.78 -10.06
C PRO A 163 -15.21 7.78 -11.46
N PHE A 164 -16.49 7.46 -11.55
CA PHE A 164 -17.21 7.58 -12.82
C PHE A 164 -17.34 9.04 -13.27
N ASP A 165 -17.70 9.92 -12.35
CA ASP A 165 -17.85 11.34 -12.65
C ASP A 165 -16.49 11.98 -12.95
N ALA A 166 -15.44 11.57 -12.18
CA ALA A 166 -14.06 11.99 -12.45
C ALA A 166 -13.57 11.55 -13.83
N SER A 167 -13.98 10.38 -14.32
CA SER A 167 -13.60 9.89 -15.65
C SER A 167 -14.18 10.69 -16.82
N LEU A 168 -15.17 11.54 -16.57
CA LEU A 168 -15.79 12.47 -17.54
C LEU A 168 -15.10 13.83 -17.60
N VAL A 169 -14.28 14.15 -16.61
CA VAL A 169 -13.62 15.44 -16.48
C VAL A 169 -12.15 15.32 -16.84
N GLU A 170 -11.67 16.20 -17.71
CA GLU A 170 -10.24 16.27 -18.02
C GLU A 170 -9.48 16.62 -16.73
N ASN A 171 -8.42 15.88 -16.44
CA ASN A 171 -7.62 16.02 -15.22
C ASN A 171 -8.42 15.82 -13.91
N GLY A 172 -9.49 15.01 -13.99
CA GLY A 172 -10.35 14.69 -12.86
C GLY A 172 -9.80 13.51 -12.06
N ILE A 173 -9.77 13.65 -10.74
CA ILE A 173 -9.45 12.57 -9.79
C ILE A 173 -10.63 12.35 -8.84
N ALA A 174 -10.73 11.15 -8.27
CA ALA A 174 -11.78 10.85 -7.29
C ALA A 174 -11.23 10.16 -6.07
N MET A 175 -11.76 10.56 -4.90
CA MET A 175 -11.48 9.92 -3.62
C MET A 175 -12.34 8.65 -3.49
N CYS A 176 -11.69 7.49 -3.41
CA CYS A 176 -12.38 6.19 -3.32
C CYS A 176 -12.52 5.66 -1.89
N GLY A 177 -12.43 6.52 -0.89
CA GLY A 177 -12.57 6.23 0.54
C GLY A 177 -12.67 7.50 1.37
N ALA A 178 -13.22 7.40 2.59
CA ALA A 178 -13.41 8.54 3.48
C ALA A 178 -12.12 9.02 4.17
N ASP A 179 -11.03 8.25 4.08
CA ASP A 179 -9.81 8.43 4.89
C ASP A 179 -8.65 9.04 4.08
N VAL A 180 -8.93 9.76 2.99
CA VAL A 180 -7.87 10.33 2.16
C VAL A 180 -7.49 11.71 2.69
N ASP A 181 -6.28 11.82 3.23
CA ASP A 181 -5.66 13.10 3.56
C ASP A 181 -5.01 13.71 2.31
N ILE A 182 -5.66 14.73 1.75
CA ILE A 182 -5.18 15.45 0.56
C ILE A 182 -3.86 16.18 0.86
N GLY A 183 -3.63 16.62 2.09
CA GLY A 183 -2.41 17.29 2.51
C GLY A 183 -1.15 16.42 2.41
N SER A 184 -1.31 15.09 2.39
CA SER A 184 -0.18 14.15 2.25
C SER A 184 0.46 14.12 0.86
N PHE A 185 -0.16 14.74 -0.17
CA PHE A 185 0.35 14.72 -1.55
C PHE A 185 1.41 15.78 -1.85
N GLY A 186 1.72 16.68 -0.89
CA GLY A 186 2.71 17.73 -1.09
C GLY A 186 2.32 18.78 -2.15
N TRP A 187 1.05 18.83 -2.53
CA TRP A 187 0.54 19.90 -3.36
C TRP A 187 0.45 21.18 -2.49
N SER A 188 1.39 22.09 -2.73
CA SER A 188 1.32 23.44 -2.15
C SER A 188 0.25 24.25 -2.89
N ASP A 189 -0.47 25.07 -2.14
CA ASP A 189 -1.44 26.06 -2.64
C ASP A 189 -0.82 27.01 -3.68
#